data_f97a6b91cb0cfd617df921d60d523833
#
_entry.id   f97a6b91cb0cfd617df921d60d523833
#
_cell.length_a   1.000
_cell.length_b   1.000
_cell.length_c   1.000
_cell.angle_alpha   90.00
_cell.angle_beta   90.00
_cell.angle_gamma   90.00
#
_symmetry.space_group_name_H-M   'P 1'
#
loop_
_entity.id
_entity.type
_entity.pdbx_description
1 polymer ?
#
loop_
_entity_poly.entity_id
_entity_poly.type
_entity_poly.pdbx_seq_one_letter_code
_entity_poly.pdbx_strand_id
1 'polypeptide(L)'
;SHADGVENTVKLSSNENPFGPSLKAKDAYIKQSDSLAVYPSSDHSALRKAIAQNNRLNPEQIICGNGSDEIITFLCQAFATVGDEVLFTEHGFGMYRICALGVGATPVEAAEKDRVTNVDALIDNCTQNTKLIFVANPNNPTGTFIPLTEIERLIDGIPKNTIVVLDGAYAEYIEGYDGGAKLVEKYENVVMTRTFSKIYGLG
;
A
#
# COMPACT_ATOMS: atom_id res chain seq x y z
N SER A 1 17.37 14.64 8.58
CA SER A 1 18.22 15.84 8.69
C SER A 1 18.03 16.43 10.07
N HIS A 2 19.10 16.57 10.82
CA HIS A 2 19.10 17.31 12.07
C HIS A 2 19.12 18.81 11.74
N ALA A 3 18.30 19.60 12.43
CA ALA A 3 18.40 21.04 12.37
C ALA A 3 19.65 21.48 13.17
N ASP A 4 20.56 22.26 12.55
CA ASP A 4 21.79 22.72 13.19
C ASP A 4 21.46 23.54 14.44
N GLY A 5 22.07 23.18 15.57
CA GLY A 5 21.94 23.90 16.85
C GLY A 5 20.70 23.51 17.69
N VAL A 6 19.95 22.49 17.34
CA VAL A 6 18.83 22.00 18.16
C VAL A 6 19.19 20.67 18.82
N GLU A 7 19.32 20.70 20.15
CA GLU A 7 19.44 19.46 20.95
C GLU A 7 18.06 18.79 21.10
N ASN A 8 18.00 17.45 20.99
CA ASN A 8 16.78 16.63 21.17
C ASN A 8 15.68 16.87 20.10
N THR A 9 16.05 16.91 18.84
CA THR A 9 15.06 16.94 17.74
C THR A 9 14.20 15.70 17.70
N VAL A 10 12.87 15.89 17.64
CA VAL A 10 11.90 14.80 17.41
C VAL A 10 11.57 14.75 15.93
N LYS A 11 11.85 13.60 15.28
CA LYS A 11 11.50 13.38 13.88
C LYS A 11 10.03 12.98 13.76
N LEU A 12 9.22 13.78 13.06
CA LEU A 12 7.80 13.53 12.83
C LEU A 12 7.44 13.36 11.34
N SER A 13 8.45 13.35 10.45
CA SER A 13 8.24 13.50 9.00
C SER A 13 7.91 12.22 8.25
N SER A 14 7.99 11.04 8.89
CA SER A 14 7.87 9.74 8.19
C SER A 14 6.78 8.84 8.75
N ASN A 15 5.94 9.34 9.65
CA ASN A 15 4.89 8.57 10.32
C ASN A 15 5.43 7.27 10.98
N GLU A 16 6.66 7.34 11.53
CA GLU A 16 7.26 6.23 12.27
C GLU A 16 6.51 5.99 13.57
N ASN A 17 6.44 4.72 14.01
CA ASN A 17 5.82 4.40 15.29
C ASN A 17 6.75 4.78 16.44
N PRO A 18 6.40 5.77 17.31
CA PRO A 18 7.27 6.21 18.39
C PRO A 18 7.44 5.15 19.50
N PHE A 19 6.55 4.15 19.59
CA PHE A 19 6.65 3.05 20.56
C PHE A 19 7.57 1.92 20.09
N GLY A 20 7.99 1.93 18.80
CA GLY A 20 8.80 0.89 18.18
C GLY A 20 8.07 -0.45 18.03
N PRO A 21 8.81 -1.52 17.70
CA PRO A 21 8.24 -2.85 17.49
C PRO A 21 7.95 -3.57 18.82
N SER A 22 7.11 -4.61 18.75
CA SER A 22 6.82 -5.47 19.90
C SER A 22 8.09 -6.18 20.42
N LEU A 23 8.08 -6.58 21.69
CA LEU A 23 9.18 -7.36 22.26
C LEU A 23 9.41 -8.67 21.50
N LYS A 24 8.33 -9.35 21.08
CA LYS A 24 8.43 -10.58 20.28
C LYS A 24 9.14 -10.36 18.94
N ALA A 25 8.89 -9.22 18.28
CA ALA A 25 9.57 -8.88 17.03
C ALA A 25 11.05 -8.59 17.25
N LYS A 26 11.39 -7.85 18.32
CA LYS A 26 12.79 -7.61 18.73
C LYS A 26 13.53 -8.91 19.02
N ASP A 27 12.92 -9.82 19.79
CA ASP A 27 13.52 -11.11 20.14
C ASP A 27 13.74 -11.98 18.89
N ALA A 28 12.78 -11.97 17.94
CA ALA A 28 12.92 -12.68 16.68
C ALA A 28 14.07 -12.12 15.83
N TYR A 29 14.20 -10.79 15.76
CA TYR A 29 15.31 -10.13 15.06
C TYR A 29 16.68 -10.50 15.69
N ILE A 30 16.80 -10.44 17.02
CA ILE A 30 18.04 -10.80 17.74
C ILE A 30 18.42 -12.25 17.46
N LYS A 31 17.47 -13.19 17.52
CA LYS A 31 17.73 -14.61 17.22
C LYS A 31 18.20 -14.82 15.77
N GLN A 32 17.77 -13.97 14.85
CA GLN A 32 18.16 -14.08 13.45
C GLN A 32 19.59 -13.61 13.18
N SER A 33 20.21 -12.87 14.12
CA SER A 33 21.59 -12.40 13.98
C SER A 33 22.61 -13.56 13.84
N ASP A 34 22.33 -14.72 14.42
CA ASP A 34 23.19 -15.90 14.32
C ASP A 34 23.18 -16.55 12.92
N SER A 35 22.21 -16.16 12.08
CA SER A 35 21.99 -16.71 10.75
C SER A 35 22.32 -15.73 9.61
N LEU A 36 22.98 -14.61 9.88
CA LEU A 36 23.27 -13.56 8.91
C LEU A 36 24.07 -14.03 7.67
N ALA A 37 24.85 -15.09 7.81
CA ALA A 37 25.63 -15.66 6.71
C ALA A 37 24.79 -16.54 5.75
N VAL A 38 23.54 -16.84 6.10
CA VAL A 38 22.65 -17.72 5.34
C VAL A 38 21.64 -16.89 4.56
N TYR A 39 21.52 -17.15 3.25
CA TYR A 39 20.49 -16.50 2.46
C TYR A 39 19.09 -16.85 2.97
N PRO A 40 18.17 -15.88 3.06
CA PRO A 40 16.77 -16.16 3.35
C PRO A 40 16.13 -16.96 2.21
N SER A 41 14.98 -17.58 2.49
CA SER A 41 14.16 -18.22 1.47
C SER A 41 13.73 -17.19 0.41
N SER A 42 14.01 -17.48 -0.85
CA SER A 42 13.70 -16.58 -1.97
C SER A 42 12.19 -16.42 -2.23
N ASP A 43 11.39 -17.39 -1.78
CA ASP A 43 9.92 -17.39 -1.93
C ASP A 43 9.17 -16.83 -0.72
N HIS A 44 9.88 -16.47 0.36
CA HIS A 44 9.32 -15.94 1.61
C HIS A 44 8.21 -16.82 2.20
N SER A 45 8.25 -18.15 1.97
CA SER A 45 7.15 -19.08 2.26
C SER A 45 6.69 -19.04 3.72
N ALA A 46 7.61 -18.92 4.69
CA ALA A 46 7.26 -18.81 6.10
C ALA A 46 6.47 -17.54 6.41
N LEU A 47 6.91 -16.39 5.86
CA LEU A 47 6.25 -15.10 6.04
C LEU A 47 4.88 -15.07 5.35
N ARG A 48 4.80 -15.54 4.09
CA ARG A 48 3.55 -15.65 3.33
C ARG A 48 2.51 -16.48 4.08
N LYS A 49 2.90 -17.64 4.63
CA LYS A 49 2.02 -18.50 5.45
C LYS A 49 1.54 -17.80 6.72
N ALA A 50 2.42 -17.09 7.43
CA ALA A 50 2.05 -16.34 8.63
C ALA A 50 1.07 -15.19 8.33
N ILE A 51 1.31 -14.44 7.25
CA ILE A 51 0.41 -13.38 6.79
C ILE A 51 -0.95 -13.98 6.40
N ALA A 52 -0.95 -15.05 5.62
CA ALA A 52 -2.16 -15.74 5.19
C ALA A 52 -3.00 -16.22 6.38
N GLN A 53 -2.38 -16.85 7.36
CA GLN A 53 -3.05 -17.34 8.57
C GLN A 53 -3.70 -16.19 9.37
N ASN A 54 -2.99 -15.07 9.55
CA ASN A 54 -3.49 -13.93 10.32
C ASN A 54 -4.60 -13.16 9.61
N ASN A 55 -4.59 -13.13 8.28
CA ASN A 55 -5.55 -12.36 7.48
C ASN A 55 -6.59 -13.22 6.76
N ARG A 56 -6.56 -14.56 6.96
CA ARG A 56 -7.45 -15.54 6.31
C ARG A 56 -7.37 -15.49 4.78
N LEU A 57 -6.15 -15.40 4.26
CA LEU A 57 -5.86 -15.32 2.83
C LEU A 57 -5.19 -16.60 2.31
N ASN A 58 -5.14 -16.77 1.00
CA ASN A 58 -4.36 -17.83 0.38
C ASN A 58 -2.87 -17.41 0.31
N PRO A 59 -1.92 -18.17 0.90
CA PRO A 59 -0.49 -17.84 0.85
C PRO A 59 0.08 -17.77 -0.58
N GLU A 60 -0.54 -18.47 -1.55
CA GLU A 60 -0.11 -18.42 -2.95
C GLU A 60 -0.48 -17.10 -3.66
N GLN A 61 -1.35 -16.29 -3.06
CA GLN A 61 -1.72 -14.96 -3.54
C GLN A 61 -0.95 -13.82 -2.83
N ILE A 62 0.08 -14.15 -2.03
CA ILE A 62 0.83 -13.16 -1.26
C ILE A 62 2.23 -13.01 -1.84
N ILE A 63 2.63 -11.76 -2.08
CA ILE A 63 3.98 -11.37 -2.47
C ILE A 63 4.55 -10.51 -1.35
N CYS A 64 5.81 -10.73 -1.01
CA CYS A 64 6.54 -9.93 -0.02
C CYS A 64 7.61 -9.08 -0.69
N GLY A 65 7.86 -7.90 -0.12
CA GLY A 65 8.90 -6.97 -0.55
C GLY A 65 9.38 -6.10 0.61
N ASN A 66 10.32 -5.21 0.34
CA ASN A 66 10.84 -4.25 1.31
C ASN A 66 9.84 -3.09 1.51
N GLY A 67 8.77 -3.36 2.28
CA GLY A 67 7.66 -2.46 2.50
C GLY A 67 6.71 -2.35 1.31
N SER A 68 5.66 -1.53 1.46
CA SER A 68 4.67 -1.30 0.40
C SER A 68 5.25 -0.54 -0.80
N ASP A 69 6.30 0.25 -0.61
CA ASP A 69 6.93 1.03 -1.69
C ASP A 69 7.51 0.12 -2.78
N GLU A 70 8.15 -1.00 -2.40
CA GLU A 70 8.63 -1.97 -3.37
C GLU A 70 7.48 -2.70 -4.06
N ILE A 71 6.39 -3.01 -3.35
CA ILE A 71 5.20 -3.63 -3.94
C ILE A 71 4.53 -2.67 -4.95
N ILE A 72 4.42 -1.39 -4.64
CA ILE A 72 3.91 -0.36 -5.56
C ILE A 72 4.77 -0.31 -6.83
N THR A 73 6.11 -0.38 -6.65
CA THR A 73 7.06 -0.44 -7.78
C THR A 73 6.82 -1.68 -8.63
N PHE A 74 6.70 -2.87 -8.04
CA PHE A 74 6.44 -4.11 -8.76
C PHE A 74 5.12 -4.07 -9.53
N LEU A 75 4.06 -3.50 -8.94
CA LEU A 75 2.77 -3.35 -9.61
C LEU A 75 2.89 -2.45 -10.84
N CYS A 76 3.56 -1.31 -10.72
CA CYS A 76 3.79 -0.44 -11.87
C CYS A 76 4.62 -1.12 -12.95
N GLN A 77 5.69 -1.83 -12.59
CA GLN A 77 6.55 -2.55 -13.54
C GLN A 77 5.85 -3.72 -14.25
N ALA A 78 4.92 -4.39 -13.55
CA ALA A 78 4.23 -5.55 -14.09
C ALA A 78 3.03 -5.19 -14.99
N PHE A 79 2.37 -4.07 -14.73
CA PHE A 79 1.07 -3.78 -15.33
C PHE A 79 0.99 -2.47 -16.11
N ALA A 80 2.00 -1.60 -16.05
CA ALA A 80 1.99 -0.30 -16.73
C ALA A 80 3.26 -0.06 -17.56
N THR A 81 3.12 0.63 -18.67
CA THR A 81 4.22 0.99 -19.57
C THR A 81 3.92 2.33 -20.26
N VAL A 82 4.78 2.72 -21.20
CA VAL A 82 4.58 3.92 -22.04
C VAL A 82 3.23 3.86 -22.76
N GLY A 83 2.42 4.91 -22.62
CA GLY A 83 1.07 5.00 -23.19
C GLY A 83 -0.05 4.56 -22.23
N ASP A 84 0.30 3.89 -21.15
CA ASP A 84 -0.65 3.55 -20.08
C ASP A 84 -0.79 4.67 -19.05
N GLU A 85 -1.84 4.60 -18.25
CA GLU A 85 -2.15 5.56 -17.18
C GLU A 85 -2.16 4.85 -15.82
N VAL A 86 -1.65 5.56 -14.80
CA VAL A 86 -1.75 5.20 -13.40
C VAL A 86 -2.53 6.30 -12.68
N LEU A 87 -3.71 5.96 -12.17
CA LEU A 87 -4.66 6.89 -11.58
C LEU A 87 -4.60 6.83 -10.04
N PHE A 88 -4.68 7.98 -9.40
CA PHE A 88 -4.74 8.13 -7.94
C PHE A 88 -5.33 9.51 -7.59
N THR A 89 -5.58 9.77 -6.29
CA THR A 89 -6.13 11.06 -5.85
C THR A 89 -5.05 12.15 -5.77
N GLU A 90 -5.43 13.42 -5.94
CA GLU A 90 -4.50 14.58 -5.95
C GLU A 90 -3.64 14.71 -4.68
N HIS A 91 -4.16 14.30 -3.52
CA HIS A 91 -3.41 14.22 -2.26
C HIS A 91 -3.05 12.78 -1.92
N GLY A 92 -2.81 11.93 -2.93
CA GLY A 92 -2.35 10.57 -2.74
C GLY A 92 -0.87 10.48 -2.35
N PHE A 93 -0.44 9.28 -1.95
CA PHE A 93 0.94 9.04 -1.59
C PHE A 93 1.89 9.25 -2.77
N GLY A 94 2.92 10.08 -2.59
CA GLY A 94 3.79 10.55 -3.68
C GLY A 94 4.51 9.45 -4.47
N MET A 95 4.67 8.24 -3.90
CA MET A 95 5.29 7.11 -4.60
C MET A 95 4.49 6.64 -5.81
N TYR A 96 3.16 6.83 -5.83
CA TYR A 96 2.35 6.44 -7.00
C TYR A 96 2.80 7.18 -8.25
N ARG A 97 2.96 8.50 -8.16
CA ARG A 97 3.47 9.33 -9.25
C ARG A 97 4.90 8.94 -9.66
N ILE A 98 5.77 8.73 -8.68
CA ILE A 98 7.19 8.38 -8.93
C ILE A 98 7.28 7.05 -9.65
N CYS A 99 6.56 6.02 -9.20
CA CYS A 99 6.57 4.69 -9.81
C CYS A 99 5.93 4.70 -11.20
N ALA A 100 4.84 5.45 -11.42
CA ALA A 100 4.23 5.62 -12.73
C ALA A 100 5.22 6.22 -13.74
N LEU A 101 5.87 7.34 -13.38
CA LEU A 101 6.89 7.96 -14.22
C LEU A 101 8.10 7.05 -14.45
N GLY A 102 8.49 6.26 -13.44
CA GLY A 102 9.61 5.32 -13.52
C GLY A 102 9.46 4.23 -14.59
N VAL A 103 8.22 3.87 -14.95
CA VAL A 103 7.91 2.92 -16.03
C VAL A 103 7.47 3.60 -17.32
N GLY A 104 7.48 4.95 -17.37
CA GLY A 104 7.07 5.73 -18.54
C GLY A 104 5.55 5.85 -18.70
N ALA A 105 4.76 5.43 -17.72
CA ALA A 105 3.32 5.62 -17.72
C ALA A 105 2.94 7.06 -17.34
N THR A 106 1.75 7.48 -17.70
CA THR A 106 1.21 8.80 -17.39
C THR A 106 0.52 8.77 -16.03
N PRO A 107 1.01 9.53 -15.02
CA PRO A 107 0.29 9.69 -13.77
C PRO A 107 -0.94 10.59 -13.98
N VAL A 108 -2.12 10.12 -13.55
CA VAL A 108 -3.38 10.85 -13.62
C VAL A 108 -3.88 11.10 -12.20
N GLU A 109 -4.22 12.35 -11.90
CA GLU A 109 -4.70 12.74 -10.58
C GLU A 109 -6.20 13.06 -10.64
N ALA A 110 -7.00 12.36 -9.82
CA ALA A 110 -8.41 12.65 -9.64
C ALA A 110 -8.61 13.65 -8.50
N ALA A 111 -9.46 14.65 -8.72
CA ALA A 111 -9.77 15.64 -7.70
C ALA A 111 -10.47 15.01 -6.49
N GLU A 112 -10.13 15.49 -5.31
CA GLU A 112 -10.77 15.10 -4.05
C GLU A 112 -11.92 16.07 -3.71
N LYS A 113 -12.77 15.64 -2.77
CA LYS A 113 -13.77 16.51 -2.17
C LYS A 113 -13.47 16.63 -0.69
N ASP A 114 -13.17 17.84 -0.22
CA ASP A 114 -12.80 18.11 1.17
C ASP A 114 -11.62 17.24 1.67
N ARG A 115 -10.65 16.96 0.80
CA ARG A 115 -9.52 16.05 1.02
C ARG A 115 -9.89 14.59 1.28
N VAL A 116 -11.09 14.21 0.91
CA VAL A 116 -11.55 12.81 0.92
C VAL A 116 -11.55 12.28 -0.50
N THR A 117 -11.11 11.06 -0.67
CA THR A 117 -11.15 10.34 -1.95
C THR A 117 -12.54 10.47 -2.58
N ASN A 118 -12.60 11.05 -3.78
CA ASN A 118 -13.83 11.20 -4.56
C ASN A 118 -13.91 10.07 -5.59
N VAL A 119 -14.77 9.10 -5.31
CA VAL A 119 -14.94 7.92 -6.18
C VAL A 119 -15.53 8.29 -7.55
N ASP A 120 -16.41 9.28 -7.63
CA ASP A 120 -16.93 9.74 -8.92
C ASP A 120 -15.79 10.30 -9.78
N ALA A 121 -14.91 11.11 -9.18
CA ALA A 121 -13.76 11.64 -9.90
C ALA A 121 -12.77 10.55 -10.35
N LEU A 122 -12.58 9.49 -9.56
CA LEU A 122 -11.77 8.33 -9.98
C LEU A 122 -12.42 7.61 -11.17
N ILE A 123 -13.73 7.38 -11.14
CA ILE A 123 -14.45 6.74 -12.25
C ILE A 123 -14.39 7.61 -13.51
N ASP A 124 -14.65 8.91 -13.39
CA ASP A 124 -14.67 9.85 -14.51
C ASP A 124 -13.29 10.03 -15.18
N ASN A 125 -12.20 9.92 -14.42
CA ASN A 125 -10.84 9.99 -14.94
C ASN A 125 -10.25 8.64 -15.38
N CYS A 126 -10.97 7.52 -15.15
CA CYS A 126 -10.54 6.20 -15.59
C CYS A 126 -10.82 6.03 -17.09
N THR A 127 -9.78 5.75 -17.87
CA THR A 127 -9.88 5.52 -19.32
C THR A 127 -9.55 4.07 -19.68
N GLN A 128 -9.60 3.72 -20.96
CA GLN A 128 -9.17 2.41 -21.47
C GLN A 128 -7.64 2.20 -21.33
N ASN A 129 -6.89 3.29 -21.16
CA ASN A 129 -5.44 3.24 -20.94
C ASN A 129 -5.09 3.09 -19.46
N THR A 130 -6.03 3.29 -18.54
CA THR A 130 -5.79 3.18 -17.11
C THR A 130 -5.59 1.72 -16.72
N LYS A 131 -4.38 1.37 -16.25
CA LYS A 131 -4.02 0.02 -15.83
C LYS A 131 -4.09 -0.18 -14.33
N LEU A 132 -3.73 0.85 -13.58
CA LEU A 132 -3.69 0.83 -12.12
C LEU A 132 -4.44 2.02 -11.55
N ILE A 133 -5.25 1.78 -10.52
CA ILE A 133 -5.84 2.82 -9.67
C ILE A 133 -5.36 2.57 -8.25
N PHE A 134 -4.60 3.51 -7.67
CA PHE A 134 -4.18 3.45 -6.27
C PHE A 134 -5.17 4.20 -5.38
N VAL A 135 -5.66 3.52 -4.36
CA VAL A 135 -6.53 4.08 -3.32
C VAL A 135 -5.92 3.80 -1.95
N ALA A 136 -5.30 4.79 -1.34
CA ALA A 136 -4.85 4.68 0.04
C ALA A 136 -6.06 4.83 0.99
N ASN A 137 -6.27 3.83 1.85
CA ASN A 137 -7.42 3.83 2.75
C ASN A 137 -7.07 3.15 4.09
N PRO A 138 -6.86 3.95 5.17
CA PRO A 138 -6.86 5.42 5.24
C PRO A 138 -5.82 6.09 4.36
N ASN A 139 -6.15 7.30 3.86
CA ASN A 139 -5.26 8.03 2.97
C ASN A 139 -4.07 8.67 3.70
N ASN A 140 -2.95 8.74 3.05
CA ASN A 140 -1.76 9.50 3.45
C ASN A 140 -1.50 10.58 2.38
N PRO A 141 -1.50 11.90 2.71
CA PRO A 141 -1.32 12.46 4.07
C PRO A 141 -2.61 12.90 4.78
N THR A 142 -3.79 12.80 4.16
CA THR A 142 -5.02 13.45 4.66
C THR A 142 -5.61 12.76 5.92
N GLY A 143 -5.30 11.47 6.13
CA GLY A 143 -5.85 10.66 7.21
C GLY A 143 -7.35 10.32 7.02
N THR A 144 -7.92 10.64 5.88
CA THR A 144 -9.33 10.40 5.57
C THR A 144 -9.58 8.94 5.18
N PHE A 145 -10.80 8.50 5.36
CA PHE A 145 -11.23 7.11 5.13
C PHE A 145 -12.55 7.09 4.36
N ILE A 146 -12.67 6.19 3.41
CA ILE A 146 -13.93 5.90 2.70
C ILE A 146 -14.40 4.47 3.03
N PRO A 147 -15.73 4.24 3.11
CA PRO A 147 -16.27 2.92 3.42
C PRO A 147 -16.05 1.93 2.27
N LEU A 148 -16.03 0.63 2.57
CA LEU A 148 -15.85 -0.43 1.56
C LEU A 148 -16.89 -0.37 0.44
N THR A 149 -18.11 0.09 0.71
CA THR A 149 -19.16 0.27 -0.30
C THR A 149 -18.77 1.26 -1.40
N GLU A 150 -18.01 2.31 -1.05
CA GLU A 150 -17.49 3.26 -2.04
C GLU A 150 -16.36 2.64 -2.88
N ILE A 151 -15.55 1.78 -2.27
CA ILE A 151 -14.53 1.02 -3.00
C ILE A 151 -15.18 0.01 -3.95
N GLU A 152 -16.24 -0.69 -3.51
CA GLU A 152 -17.02 -1.58 -4.39
C GLU A 152 -17.64 -0.80 -5.56
N ARG A 153 -18.18 0.38 -5.30
CA ARG A 153 -18.72 1.27 -6.35
C ARG A 153 -17.66 1.67 -7.37
N LEU A 154 -16.42 1.96 -6.92
CA LEU A 154 -15.30 2.22 -7.82
C LEU A 154 -15.02 0.98 -8.69
N ILE A 155 -14.86 -0.20 -8.08
CA ILE A 155 -14.54 -1.45 -8.79
C ILE A 155 -15.61 -1.78 -9.84
N ASP A 156 -16.88 -1.56 -9.51
CA ASP A 156 -17.99 -1.84 -10.42
C ASP A 156 -18.14 -0.78 -11.53
N GLY A 157 -17.64 0.45 -11.30
CA GLY A 157 -17.72 1.58 -12.23
C GLY A 157 -16.59 1.69 -13.26
N ILE A 158 -15.56 0.82 -13.18
CA ILE A 158 -14.37 0.90 -14.04
C ILE A 158 -14.24 -0.33 -14.95
N PRO A 159 -13.39 -0.26 -16.02
CA PRO A 159 -13.08 -1.44 -16.85
C PRO A 159 -12.51 -2.59 -16.04
N LYS A 160 -12.94 -3.82 -16.33
CA LYS A 160 -12.52 -5.03 -15.57
C LYS A 160 -11.03 -5.38 -15.70
N ASN A 161 -10.35 -4.85 -16.70
CA ASN A 161 -8.90 -5.00 -16.90
C ASN A 161 -8.08 -3.92 -16.17
N THR A 162 -8.71 -2.98 -15.50
CA THR A 162 -8.04 -2.02 -14.61
C THR A 162 -7.92 -2.62 -13.21
N ILE A 163 -6.72 -2.59 -12.64
CA ILE A 163 -6.44 -3.12 -11.31
C ILE A 163 -6.62 -2.02 -10.27
N VAL A 164 -7.42 -2.28 -9.25
CA VAL A 164 -7.54 -1.41 -8.06
C VAL A 164 -6.58 -1.89 -7.00
N VAL A 165 -5.67 -1.02 -6.60
CA VAL A 165 -4.70 -1.29 -5.53
C VAL A 165 -5.15 -0.55 -4.27
N LEU A 166 -5.60 -1.32 -3.28
CA LEU A 166 -5.97 -0.80 -1.97
C LEU A 166 -4.71 -0.70 -1.11
N ASP A 167 -4.20 0.51 -0.94
CA ASP A 167 -3.05 0.72 -0.08
C ASP A 167 -3.48 0.83 1.38
N GLY A 168 -3.31 -0.28 2.09
CA GLY A 168 -3.67 -0.46 3.49
C GLY A 168 -2.51 -0.21 4.45
N ALA A 169 -1.57 0.68 4.13
CA ALA A 169 -0.43 0.99 5.02
C ALA A 169 -0.88 1.44 6.43
N TYR A 170 -2.08 1.98 6.55
CA TYR A 170 -2.67 2.46 7.79
C TYR A 170 -3.97 1.73 8.17
N ALA A 171 -4.25 0.57 7.58
CA ALA A 171 -5.51 -0.15 7.78
C ALA A 171 -5.78 -0.50 9.25
N GLU A 172 -4.74 -0.84 10.01
CA GLU A 172 -4.83 -1.21 11.43
C GLU A 172 -5.27 -0.07 12.36
N TYR A 173 -5.25 1.17 11.89
CA TYR A 173 -5.74 2.32 12.68
C TYR A 173 -7.27 2.47 12.63
N ILE A 174 -7.96 1.70 11.79
CA ILE A 174 -9.42 1.69 11.68
C ILE A 174 -9.96 0.38 12.27
N GLU A 175 -10.68 0.48 13.35
CA GLU A 175 -11.29 -0.68 14.01
C GLU A 175 -12.28 -1.40 13.08
N GLY A 176 -12.13 -2.73 12.98
CA GLY A 176 -12.99 -3.57 12.14
C GLY A 176 -12.72 -3.51 10.64
N TYR A 177 -11.74 -2.72 10.20
CA TYR A 177 -11.35 -2.68 8.79
C TYR A 177 -10.29 -3.75 8.50
N ASP A 178 -10.57 -4.60 7.53
CA ASP A 178 -9.67 -5.70 7.12
C ASP A 178 -8.63 -5.31 6.05
N GLY A 179 -8.56 -4.02 5.70
CA GLY A 179 -7.66 -3.51 4.66
C GLY A 179 -8.12 -3.83 3.24
N GLY A 180 -9.31 -4.43 3.07
CA GLY A 180 -9.82 -4.86 1.76
C GLY A 180 -9.63 -6.36 1.49
N ALA A 181 -9.28 -7.18 2.50
CA ALA A 181 -9.08 -8.63 2.32
C ALA A 181 -10.28 -9.31 1.67
N LYS A 182 -11.51 -8.97 2.09
CA LYS A 182 -12.74 -9.50 1.49
C LYS A 182 -12.93 -9.08 0.03
N LEU A 183 -12.44 -7.93 -0.37
CA LEU A 183 -12.51 -7.46 -1.76
C LEU A 183 -11.52 -8.22 -2.65
N VAL A 184 -10.33 -8.55 -2.13
CA VAL A 184 -9.37 -9.42 -2.83
C VAL A 184 -9.93 -10.81 -3.09
N GLU A 185 -10.73 -11.36 -2.17
CA GLU A 185 -11.41 -12.65 -2.40
C GLU A 185 -12.55 -12.55 -3.41
N LYS A 186 -13.23 -11.39 -3.46
CA LYS A 186 -14.43 -11.20 -4.29
C LYS A 186 -14.12 -10.79 -5.73
N TYR A 187 -13.05 -10.02 -5.96
CA TYR A 187 -12.75 -9.40 -7.25
C TYR A 187 -11.34 -9.80 -7.73
N GLU A 188 -11.24 -10.26 -8.98
CA GLU A 188 -9.98 -10.69 -9.58
C GLU A 188 -9.02 -9.51 -9.89
N ASN A 189 -9.56 -8.30 -10.03
CA ASN A 189 -8.81 -7.09 -10.33
C ASN A 189 -8.54 -6.20 -9.11
N VAL A 190 -8.53 -6.78 -7.91
CA VAL A 190 -8.22 -6.06 -6.67
C VAL A 190 -6.96 -6.62 -6.04
N VAL A 191 -6.06 -5.73 -5.69
CA VAL A 191 -4.83 -6.00 -4.91
C VAL A 191 -4.88 -5.18 -3.63
N MET A 192 -4.45 -5.78 -2.52
CA MET A 192 -4.30 -5.10 -1.23
C MET A 192 -2.83 -5.06 -0.86
N THR A 193 -2.31 -3.88 -0.49
CA THR A 193 -0.97 -3.77 0.10
C THR A 193 -1.04 -3.55 1.60
N ARG A 194 -0.05 -4.04 2.32
CA ARG A 194 0.13 -3.85 3.77
C ARG A 194 1.61 -3.64 4.07
N THR A 195 1.92 -3.08 5.22
CA THR A 195 3.30 -2.87 5.63
C THR A 195 3.50 -3.12 7.12
N PHE A 196 4.70 -3.55 7.49
CA PHE A 196 5.12 -3.63 8.90
C PHE A 196 5.71 -2.31 9.42
N SER A 197 5.90 -1.31 8.55
CA SER A 197 6.62 -0.06 8.87
C SER A 197 5.84 0.89 9.78
N LYS A 198 4.50 0.81 9.83
CA LYS A 198 3.67 1.78 10.55
C LYS A 198 3.32 1.28 11.95
N ILE A 199 2.13 0.74 12.17
CA ILE A 199 1.68 0.32 13.51
C ILE A 199 2.59 -0.73 14.15
N TYR A 200 3.22 -1.59 13.34
CA TYR A 200 4.10 -2.65 13.85
C TYR A 200 5.51 -2.16 14.20
N GLY A 201 5.90 -0.95 13.80
CA GLY A 201 7.18 -0.32 14.16
C GLY A 201 8.42 -0.98 13.57
N LEU A 202 8.30 -1.60 12.40
CA LEU A 202 9.38 -2.27 11.66
C LEU A 202 9.68 -1.51 10.35
N GLY A 203 10.06 -0.23 10.50
CA GLY A 203 10.42 0.66 9.39
C GLY A 203 11.80 0.44 8.79
#